data_eb267fd3cc52445e9f3571651ef5918c
#
_entry.id   eb267fd3cc52445e9f3571651ef5918c
#
_cell.length_a   1.000
_cell.length_b   1.000
_cell.length_c   1.000
_cell.angle_alpha   90.00
_cell.angle_beta   90.00
_cell.angle_gamma   90.00
#
_symmetry.space_group_name_H-M   'P 1'
#
loop_
_entity.id
_entity.type
_entity.pdbx_description
1 polymer ?
#
loop_
_entity_poly.entity_id
_entity_poly.type
_entity_poly.pdbx_seq_one_letter_code
_entity_poly.pdbx_strand_id
1 'polypeptide(L)'
;MPNAWDAGSAKYLAACGFAALGTTSAGIAFAAGHRDSDPRQSVDAMFAAIASIVAAVSIPVSADLEAGFGDSLDDVQRTFTRAITIGCAGGSLEDVADYATPGQFVLRSRQDAIERVCAARAAIDQHATPFVLTARTECFLTGHPSPLAEAIDRLCAFRDAGADCLFAPGISQPADIATLVREVNAPLNVLTAGPAAQLTLAQLRDLGVRRI
;
A
#
# COMPACT_ATOMS: atom_id res chain seq x y z
N MET A 1 8.18 3.68 -8.15
CA MET A 1 8.01 2.21 -7.98
C MET A 1 6.74 1.83 -8.74
N PRO A 2 6.85 1.29 -9.96
CA PRO A 2 5.68 0.95 -10.76
C PRO A 2 5.00 -0.32 -10.25
N ASN A 3 3.72 -0.49 -10.63
CA ASN A 3 2.90 -1.60 -10.16
C ASN A 3 2.80 -2.70 -11.22
N ALA A 4 3.23 -3.91 -10.86
CA ALA A 4 3.08 -5.12 -11.66
C ALA A 4 1.80 -5.87 -11.27
N TRP A 5 1.16 -6.53 -12.22
CA TRP A 5 -0.06 -7.32 -12.03
C TRP A 5 0.09 -8.80 -12.43
N ASP A 6 1.20 -9.14 -13.10
CA ASP A 6 1.61 -10.49 -13.48
C ASP A 6 3.13 -10.59 -13.68
N ALA A 7 3.64 -11.79 -13.92
CA ALA A 7 5.05 -12.03 -14.19
C ALA A 7 5.56 -11.32 -15.46
N GLY A 8 4.71 -11.14 -16.47
CA GLY A 8 5.06 -10.47 -17.72
C GLY A 8 5.30 -8.98 -17.51
N SER A 9 4.35 -8.29 -16.87
CA SER A 9 4.48 -6.88 -16.51
C SER A 9 5.65 -6.63 -15.56
N ALA A 10 5.90 -7.54 -14.59
CA ALA A 10 7.04 -7.46 -13.70
C ALA A 10 8.38 -7.49 -14.45
N LYS A 11 8.56 -8.46 -15.37
CA LYS A 11 9.77 -8.54 -16.20
C LYS A 11 9.96 -7.31 -17.09
N TYR A 12 8.88 -6.82 -17.69
CA TYR A 12 8.92 -5.63 -18.51
C TYR A 12 9.36 -4.40 -17.71
N LEU A 13 8.74 -4.17 -16.56
CA LEU A 13 9.07 -3.04 -15.70
C LEU A 13 10.50 -3.14 -15.14
N ALA A 14 10.97 -4.33 -14.77
CA ALA A 14 12.35 -4.55 -14.36
C ALA A 14 13.33 -4.24 -15.49
N ALA A 15 13.03 -4.65 -16.74
CA ALA A 15 13.84 -4.33 -17.91
C ALA A 15 13.86 -2.83 -18.26
N CYS A 16 12.85 -2.06 -17.84
CA CYS A 16 12.85 -0.60 -17.93
C CYS A 16 13.81 0.08 -16.92
N GLY A 17 14.47 -0.68 -16.03
CA GLY A 17 15.47 -0.17 -15.10
C GLY A 17 14.92 0.33 -13.77
N PHE A 18 13.70 -0.02 -13.41
CA PHE A 18 13.17 0.32 -12.09
C PHE A 18 13.88 -0.50 -11.00
N ALA A 19 14.24 0.17 -9.89
CA ALA A 19 14.99 -0.44 -8.79
C ALA A 19 14.12 -1.30 -7.85
N ALA A 20 12.80 -1.15 -7.89
CA ALA A 20 11.83 -1.93 -7.11
C ALA A 20 10.46 -1.87 -7.78
N LEU A 21 9.61 -2.86 -7.51
CA LEU A 21 8.24 -2.93 -8.00
C LEU A 21 7.24 -2.93 -6.83
N GLY A 22 6.05 -2.40 -7.06
CA GLY A 22 4.86 -2.73 -6.28
C GLY A 22 4.04 -3.79 -7.00
N THR A 23 3.17 -4.51 -6.29
CA THR A 23 2.03 -5.16 -6.94
C THR A 23 0.82 -4.24 -6.92
N THR A 24 -0.27 -4.64 -7.55
CA THR A 24 -1.55 -3.95 -7.50
C THR A 24 -2.67 -4.98 -7.41
N SER A 25 -3.42 -4.95 -6.30
CA SER A 25 -4.57 -5.82 -6.08
C SER A 25 -5.60 -5.67 -7.21
N ALA A 26 -5.94 -4.43 -7.55
CA ALA A 26 -6.85 -4.12 -8.66
C ALA A 26 -6.34 -4.68 -10.00
N GLY A 27 -5.06 -4.47 -10.33
CA GLY A 27 -4.47 -4.97 -11.58
C GLY A 27 -4.46 -6.49 -11.67
N ILE A 28 -4.17 -7.19 -10.57
CA ILE A 28 -4.24 -8.64 -10.47
C ILE A 28 -5.68 -9.12 -10.66
N ALA A 29 -6.66 -8.48 -10.01
CA ALA A 29 -8.07 -8.80 -10.17
C ALA A 29 -8.53 -8.60 -11.63
N PHE A 30 -8.18 -7.49 -12.26
CA PHE A 30 -8.51 -7.21 -13.67
C PHE A 30 -7.89 -8.23 -14.61
N ALA A 31 -6.64 -8.64 -14.40
CA ALA A 31 -5.98 -9.68 -15.19
C ALA A 31 -6.67 -11.05 -15.06
N ALA A 32 -7.31 -11.31 -13.91
CA ALA A 32 -8.12 -12.49 -13.68
C ALA A 32 -9.58 -12.37 -14.16
N GLY A 33 -9.99 -11.22 -14.73
CA GLY A 33 -11.36 -10.97 -15.18
C GLY A 33 -12.33 -10.60 -14.06
N HIS A 34 -11.81 -10.15 -12.94
CA HIS A 34 -12.58 -9.69 -11.78
C HIS A 34 -12.52 -8.15 -11.64
N ARG A 35 -13.50 -7.56 -10.96
CA ARG A 35 -13.39 -6.17 -10.51
C ARG A 35 -12.41 -6.07 -9.33
N ASP A 36 -11.96 -4.85 -9.04
CA ASP A 36 -11.21 -4.57 -7.81
C ASP A 36 -12.02 -4.97 -6.58
N SER A 37 -11.36 -5.59 -5.61
CA SER A 37 -11.98 -6.11 -4.37
C SER A 37 -13.17 -7.05 -4.62
N ASP A 38 -13.15 -7.83 -5.69
CA ASP A 38 -14.20 -8.80 -5.99
C ASP A 38 -14.14 -9.98 -5.00
N PRO A 39 -15.23 -10.29 -4.27
CA PRO A 39 -15.22 -11.39 -3.29
C PRO A 39 -14.99 -12.78 -3.91
N ARG A 40 -15.06 -12.90 -5.25
CA ARG A 40 -14.72 -14.15 -5.97
C ARG A 40 -13.21 -14.31 -6.16
N GLN A 41 -12.44 -13.24 -6.02
CA GLN A 41 -10.99 -13.29 -6.02
C GLN A 41 -10.52 -13.84 -4.66
N SER A 42 -10.11 -15.09 -4.64
CA SER A 42 -9.66 -15.69 -3.37
C SER A 42 -8.29 -15.15 -2.93
N VAL A 43 -8.07 -15.11 -1.64
CA VAL A 43 -6.77 -14.73 -1.05
C VAL A 43 -5.64 -15.62 -1.58
N ASP A 44 -5.90 -16.91 -1.80
CA ASP A 44 -4.90 -17.82 -2.37
C ASP A 44 -4.55 -17.48 -3.82
N ALA A 45 -5.52 -17.11 -4.63
CA ALA A 45 -5.27 -16.66 -6.00
C ALA A 45 -4.47 -15.34 -6.03
N MET A 46 -4.78 -14.40 -5.12
CA MET A 46 -4.01 -13.17 -4.97
C MET A 46 -2.55 -13.47 -4.61
N PHE A 47 -2.30 -14.31 -3.60
CA PHE A 47 -0.94 -14.68 -3.22
C PHE A 47 -0.21 -15.51 -4.27
N ALA A 48 -0.88 -16.32 -5.06
CA ALA A 48 -0.27 -17.03 -6.19
C ALA A 48 0.22 -16.06 -7.27
N ALA A 49 -0.56 -15.01 -7.56
CA ALA A 49 -0.15 -13.94 -8.49
C ALA A 49 1.04 -13.14 -7.94
N ILE A 50 1.02 -12.75 -6.66
CA ILE A 50 2.14 -12.04 -6.01
C ILE A 50 3.40 -12.92 -6.04
N ALA A 51 3.30 -14.20 -5.72
CA ALA A 51 4.43 -15.14 -5.77
C ALA A 51 5.01 -15.27 -7.19
N SER A 52 4.15 -15.30 -8.21
CA SER A 52 4.56 -15.32 -9.61
C SER A 52 5.33 -14.05 -10.01
N ILE A 53 4.90 -12.87 -9.53
CA ILE A 53 5.58 -11.59 -9.73
C ILE A 53 6.96 -11.61 -9.04
N VAL A 54 7.01 -12.01 -7.78
CA VAL A 54 8.28 -12.09 -7.01
C VAL A 54 9.27 -13.02 -7.68
N ALA A 55 8.83 -14.22 -8.11
CA ALA A 55 9.70 -15.19 -8.78
C ALA A 55 10.19 -14.75 -10.18
N ALA A 56 9.52 -13.78 -10.80
CA ALA A 56 9.84 -13.33 -12.14
C ALA A 56 11.01 -12.33 -12.22
N VAL A 57 11.41 -11.72 -11.10
CA VAL A 57 12.39 -10.62 -11.06
C VAL A 57 13.39 -10.80 -9.90
N SER A 58 14.56 -10.15 -10.04
CA SER A 58 15.58 -10.13 -8.97
C SER A 58 15.58 -8.84 -8.14
N ILE A 59 14.77 -7.86 -8.53
CA ILE A 59 14.62 -6.59 -7.80
C ILE A 59 13.53 -6.72 -6.71
N PRO A 60 13.61 -5.92 -5.63
CA PRO A 60 12.63 -5.97 -4.54
C PRO A 60 11.19 -5.74 -5.02
N VAL A 61 10.26 -6.53 -4.47
CA VAL A 61 8.81 -6.40 -4.72
C VAL A 61 8.09 -6.08 -3.41
N SER A 62 7.29 -5.03 -3.40
CA SER A 62 6.38 -4.67 -2.30
C SER A 62 4.96 -5.06 -2.67
N ALA A 63 4.31 -5.90 -1.87
CA ALA A 63 2.97 -6.38 -2.15
C ALA A 63 1.90 -5.37 -1.73
N ASP A 64 0.87 -5.21 -2.56
CA ASP A 64 -0.38 -4.57 -2.19
C ASP A 64 -1.25 -5.63 -1.48
N LEU A 65 -1.41 -5.50 -0.16
CA LEU A 65 -2.06 -6.50 0.70
C LEU A 65 -3.46 -6.05 1.16
N GLU A 66 -4.02 -5.03 0.50
CA GLU A 66 -5.33 -4.48 0.83
C GLU A 66 -5.44 -4.17 2.34
N ALA A 67 -6.58 -4.47 2.96
CA ALA A 67 -6.77 -4.35 4.41
C ALA A 67 -6.26 -5.58 5.21
N GLY A 68 -5.40 -6.43 4.63
CA GLY A 68 -4.81 -7.59 5.30
C GLY A 68 -5.61 -8.88 5.13
N PHE A 69 -6.50 -8.95 4.13
CA PHE A 69 -7.26 -10.16 3.72
C PHE A 69 -8.00 -10.87 4.85
N GLY A 70 -8.67 -10.10 5.72
CA GLY A 70 -9.51 -10.62 6.79
C GLY A 70 -9.77 -9.57 7.87
N ASP A 71 -10.72 -9.89 8.78
CA ASP A 71 -11.19 -8.92 9.77
C ASP A 71 -10.43 -8.97 11.09
N SER A 72 -9.84 -10.12 11.43
CA SER A 72 -9.11 -10.25 12.69
C SER A 72 -7.65 -9.76 12.59
N LEU A 73 -7.05 -9.44 13.73
CA LEU A 73 -5.62 -9.12 13.81
C LEU A 73 -4.74 -10.33 13.42
N ASP A 74 -5.21 -11.54 13.71
CA ASP A 74 -4.54 -12.78 13.30
C ASP A 74 -4.53 -12.94 11.77
N ASP A 75 -5.56 -12.47 11.06
CA ASP A 75 -5.57 -12.45 9.59
C ASP A 75 -4.47 -11.53 9.05
N VAL A 76 -4.32 -10.35 9.64
CA VAL A 76 -3.24 -9.42 9.28
C VAL A 76 -1.88 -10.07 9.49
N GLN A 77 -1.65 -10.70 10.66
CA GLN A 77 -0.38 -11.36 10.96
C GLN A 77 -0.08 -12.48 9.96
N ARG A 78 -1.07 -13.32 9.64
CA ARG A 78 -0.93 -14.41 8.63
C ARG A 78 -0.62 -13.83 7.25
N THR A 79 -1.25 -12.74 6.86
CA THR A 79 -1.04 -12.06 5.58
C THR A 79 0.40 -11.58 5.45
N PHE A 80 0.93 -10.88 6.44
CA PHE A 80 2.30 -10.38 6.41
C PHE A 80 3.33 -11.51 6.50
N THR A 81 3.11 -12.51 7.36
CA THR A 81 3.95 -13.71 7.42
C THR A 81 4.01 -14.42 6.06
N ARG A 82 2.88 -14.55 5.38
CA ARG A 82 2.81 -15.17 4.04
C ARG A 82 3.55 -14.34 3.00
N ALA A 83 3.40 -13.01 3.01
CA ALA A 83 4.13 -12.10 2.11
C ALA A 83 5.65 -12.22 2.28
N ILE A 84 6.14 -12.28 3.52
CA ILE A 84 7.56 -12.49 3.81
C ILE A 84 8.03 -13.86 3.30
N THR A 85 7.25 -14.92 3.56
CA THR A 85 7.57 -16.29 3.16
C THR A 85 7.72 -16.45 1.65
N ILE A 86 6.92 -15.77 0.85
CA ILE A 86 7.03 -15.80 -0.62
C ILE A 86 8.13 -14.87 -1.16
N GLY A 87 8.84 -14.14 -0.31
CA GLY A 87 10.00 -13.32 -0.68
C GLY A 87 9.68 -11.87 -1.02
N CYS A 88 8.54 -11.32 -0.60
CA CYS A 88 8.32 -9.88 -0.70
C CYS A 88 9.31 -9.10 0.17
N ALA A 89 9.77 -7.96 -0.34
CA ALA A 89 10.64 -7.02 0.38
C ALA A 89 9.83 -5.94 1.13
N GLY A 90 8.52 -5.93 1.00
CA GLY A 90 7.61 -5.01 1.67
C GLY A 90 6.15 -5.34 1.38
N GLY A 91 5.25 -4.64 2.07
CA GLY A 91 3.82 -4.73 1.83
C GLY A 91 3.09 -3.49 2.32
N SER A 92 1.95 -3.17 1.69
CA SER A 92 1.06 -2.12 2.15
C SER A 92 -0.15 -2.70 2.88
N LEU A 93 -0.59 -1.98 3.91
CA LEU A 93 -1.81 -2.26 4.67
C LEU A 93 -2.66 -0.99 4.69
N GLU A 94 -3.89 -1.07 4.24
CA GLU A 94 -4.82 0.06 4.21
C GLU A 94 -5.91 -0.05 5.28
N ASP A 95 -6.51 1.10 5.60
CA ASP A 95 -7.47 1.25 6.67
C ASP A 95 -8.95 1.15 6.23
N VAL A 96 -9.22 0.40 5.16
CA VAL A 96 -10.59 0.14 4.68
C VAL A 96 -11.26 -0.95 5.52
N ALA A 97 -12.49 -0.70 5.94
CA ALA A 97 -13.33 -1.66 6.65
C ALA A 97 -14.25 -2.45 5.72
N ASP A 98 -14.71 -1.84 4.63
CA ASP A 98 -15.67 -2.45 3.73
C ASP A 98 -15.42 -2.01 2.27
N TYR A 99 -15.37 -3.00 1.39
CA TYR A 99 -15.26 -2.84 -0.06
C TYR A 99 -16.55 -3.23 -0.79
N ALA A 100 -17.65 -3.52 -0.06
CA ALA A 100 -18.84 -4.14 -0.64
C ALA A 100 -19.50 -3.27 -1.70
N THR A 101 -19.42 -1.94 -1.55
CA THR A 101 -19.98 -1.00 -2.54
C THR A 101 -18.85 -0.41 -3.39
N PRO A 102 -18.79 -0.70 -4.69
CA PRO A 102 -17.77 -0.15 -5.58
C PRO A 102 -17.69 1.38 -5.51
N GLY A 103 -16.50 1.91 -5.26
CA GLY A 103 -16.26 3.34 -5.15
C GLY A 103 -16.75 4.00 -3.85
N GLN A 104 -17.20 3.21 -2.88
CA GLN A 104 -17.56 3.68 -1.54
C GLN A 104 -16.74 2.89 -0.52
N PHE A 105 -15.60 3.41 -0.14
CA PHE A 105 -14.78 2.84 0.93
C PHE A 105 -15.27 3.36 2.27
N VAL A 106 -15.37 2.48 3.25
CA VAL A 106 -15.63 2.83 4.64
C VAL A 106 -14.34 2.68 5.43
N LEU A 107 -13.89 3.76 6.06
CA LEU A 107 -12.70 3.71 6.90
C LEU A 107 -12.97 2.95 8.20
N ARG A 108 -12.01 2.16 8.62
CA ARG A 108 -11.95 1.61 9.97
C ARG A 108 -11.88 2.72 11.00
N SER A 109 -12.31 2.47 12.23
CA SER A 109 -12.00 3.38 13.33
C SER A 109 -10.47 3.58 13.41
N ARG A 110 -10.03 4.74 13.86
CA ARG A 110 -8.60 5.03 13.98
C ARG A 110 -7.90 4.00 14.88
N GLN A 111 -8.55 3.61 15.97
CA GLN A 111 -8.02 2.63 16.91
C GLN A 111 -7.83 1.25 16.25
N ASP A 112 -8.84 0.74 15.55
CA ASP A 112 -8.77 -0.54 14.83
C ASP A 112 -7.66 -0.51 13.76
N ALA A 113 -7.54 0.58 13.00
CA ALA A 113 -6.49 0.74 12.01
C ALA A 113 -5.08 0.72 12.64
N ILE A 114 -4.89 1.38 13.79
CA ILE A 114 -3.62 1.36 14.53
C ILE A 114 -3.29 -0.06 15.00
N GLU A 115 -4.25 -0.77 15.60
CA GLU A 115 -4.06 -2.14 16.08
C GLU A 115 -3.65 -3.08 14.94
N ARG A 116 -4.20 -2.89 13.74
CA ARG A 116 -3.83 -3.66 12.55
C ARG A 116 -2.41 -3.37 12.09
N VAL A 117 -1.96 -2.10 12.13
CA VAL A 117 -0.56 -1.74 11.84
C VAL A 117 0.37 -2.37 12.88
N CYS A 118 0.02 -2.32 14.16
CA CYS A 118 0.78 -3.00 15.22
C CYS A 118 0.86 -4.52 14.99
N ALA A 119 -0.24 -5.16 14.58
CA ALA A 119 -0.27 -6.59 14.29
C ALA A 119 0.62 -6.96 13.10
N ALA A 120 0.61 -6.14 12.02
CA ALA A 120 1.50 -6.30 10.88
C ALA A 120 2.97 -6.16 11.30
N ARG A 121 3.30 -5.12 12.09
CA ARG A 121 4.66 -4.90 12.61
C ARG A 121 5.12 -6.07 13.46
N ALA A 122 4.28 -6.55 14.38
CA ALA A 122 4.60 -7.69 15.24
C ALA A 122 4.90 -8.97 14.43
N ALA A 123 4.15 -9.22 13.36
CA ALA A 123 4.44 -10.34 12.46
C ALA A 123 5.78 -10.18 11.74
N ILE A 124 6.07 -8.98 11.23
CA ILE A 124 7.32 -8.69 10.52
C ILE A 124 8.53 -8.86 11.46
N ASP A 125 8.44 -8.40 12.70
CA ASP A 125 9.54 -8.45 13.68
C ASP A 125 9.90 -9.88 14.14
N GLN A 126 9.04 -10.87 13.86
CA GLN A 126 9.35 -12.29 14.08
C GLN A 126 10.30 -12.87 13.02
N HIS A 127 10.55 -12.13 11.94
CA HIS A 127 11.41 -12.58 10.85
C HIS A 127 12.72 -11.77 10.80
N ALA A 128 13.82 -12.43 10.50
CA ALA A 128 15.12 -11.78 10.31
C ALA A 128 15.27 -11.08 8.95
N THR A 129 14.35 -11.35 8.02
CA THR A 129 14.37 -10.75 6.67
C THR A 129 13.89 -9.29 6.73
N PRO A 130 14.66 -8.33 6.20
CA PRO A 130 14.20 -6.96 6.10
C PRO A 130 12.91 -6.85 5.30
N PHE A 131 11.91 -6.13 5.84
CA PHE A 131 10.61 -5.94 5.20
C PHE A 131 10.09 -4.52 5.49
N VAL A 132 9.67 -3.81 4.45
CA VAL A 132 9.13 -2.45 4.56
C VAL A 132 7.62 -2.49 4.74
N LEU A 133 7.13 -2.10 5.91
CA LEU A 133 5.70 -1.91 6.18
C LEU A 133 5.25 -0.54 5.69
N THR A 134 4.35 -0.51 4.72
CA THR A 134 3.70 0.72 4.25
C THR A 134 2.29 0.78 4.82
N ALA A 135 2.02 1.76 5.69
CA ALA A 135 0.66 1.99 6.17
C ALA A 135 -0.04 3.03 5.29
N ARG A 136 -1.26 2.72 4.85
CA ARG A 136 -2.04 3.48 3.90
C ARG A 136 -3.37 3.91 4.50
N THR A 137 -3.78 5.16 4.26
CA THR A 137 -5.11 5.66 4.62
C THR A 137 -5.88 6.14 3.41
N GLU A 138 -7.13 5.72 3.30
CA GLU A 138 -8.02 6.04 2.17
C GLU A 138 -8.82 7.34 2.35
N CYS A 139 -8.44 8.21 3.28
CA CYS A 139 -9.18 9.44 3.62
C CYS A 139 -9.53 10.31 2.40
N PHE A 140 -8.64 10.42 1.42
CA PHE A 140 -8.88 11.22 0.21
C PHE A 140 -9.83 10.56 -0.78
N LEU A 141 -10.02 9.24 -0.70
CA LEU A 141 -10.85 8.45 -1.61
C LEU A 141 -12.25 8.15 -1.04
N THR A 142 -12.46 8.42 0.25
CA THR A 142 -13.74 8.15 0.95
C THR A 142 -14.68 9.34 0.99
N GLY A 143 -14.28 10.49 0.45
CA GLY A 143 -15.08 11.72 0.54
C GLY A 143 -15.11 12.31 1.97
N HIS A 144 -14.10 12.03 2.78
CA HIS A 144 -13.99 12.59 4.14
C HIS A 144 -14.03 14.13 4.09
N PRO A 145 -14.79 14.82 4.98
CA PRO A 145 -14.96 16.28 4.92
C PRO A 145 -13.65 17.06 5.17
N SER A 146 -12.69 16.46 5.86
CA SER A 146 -11.37 17.05 6.16
C SER A 146 -10.27 16.02 5.90
N PRO A 147 -10.05 15.59 4.63
CA PRO A 147 -9.20 14.45 4.35
C PRO A 147 -7.73 14.66 4.73
N LEU A 148 -7.21 15.88 4.60
CA LEU A 148 -5.81 16.19 4.95
C LEU A 148 -5.58 16.08 6.47
N ALA A 149 -6.45 16.67 7.28
CA ALA A 149 -6.31 16.61 8.73
C ALA A 149 -6.44 15.17 9.24
N GLU A 150 -7.43 14.41 8.75
CA GLU A 150 -7.61 13.00 9.12
C GLU A 150 -6.42 12.15 8.65
N ALA A 151 -5.88 12.40 7.46
CA ALA A 151 -4.69 11.70 6.97
C ALA A 151 -3.46 11.98 7.84
N ILE A 152 -3.23 13.23 8.26
CA ILE A 152 -2.13 13.58 9.16
C ILE A 152 -2.25 12.79 10.47
N ASP A 153 -3.42 12.85 11.10
CA ASP A 153 -3.67 12.17 12.38
C ASP A 153 -3.45 10.66 12.29
N ARG A 154 -4.01 10.01 11.25
CA ARG A 154 -3.86 8.56 11.04
C ARG A 154 -2.42 8.17 10.72
N LEU A 155 -1.78 8.86 9.78
CA LEU A 155 -0.43 8.51 9.35
C LEU A 155 0.62 8.77 10.44
N CYS A 156 0.46 9.80 11.28
CA CYS A 156 1.28 9.96 12.48
C CYS A 156 1.12 8.76 13.42
N ALA A 157 -0.12 8.35 13.68
CA ALA A 157 -0.38 7.19 14.54
C ALA A 157 0.15 5.88 13.92
N PHE A 158 0.06 5.70 12.61
CA PHE A 158 0.61 4.53 11.91
C PHE A 158 2.14 4.49 11.95
N ARG A 159 2.81 5.66 11.80
CA ARG A 159 4.26 5.79 12.02
C ARG A 159 4.62 5.33 13.44
N ASP A 160 3.92 5.83 14.45
CA ASP A 160 4.19 5.54 15.85
C ASP A 160 3.86 4.06 16.18
N ALA A 161 2.97 3.42 15.41
CA ALA A 161 2.69 1.99 15.45
C ALA A 161 3.72 1.13 14.69
N GLY A 162 4.73 1.73 14.07
CA GLY A 162 5.87 1.02 13.47
C GLY A 162 5.82 0.89 11.94
N ALA A 163 5.03 1.71 11.23
CA ALA A 163 5.10 1.77 9.78
C ALA A 163 6.39 2.46 9.31
N ASP A 164 7.07 1.85 8.33
CA ASP A 164 8.32 2.37 7.74
C ASP A 164 8.07 3.42 6.66
N CYS A 165 6.94 3.33 6.00
CA CYS A 165 6.52 4.23 4.93
C CYS A 165 5.02 4.53 5.06
N LEU A 166 4.63 5.75 4.72
CA LEU A 166 3.25 6.21 4.84
C LEU A 166 2.66 6.53 3.47
N PHE A 167 1.36 6.33 3.31
CA PHE A 167 0.71 6.50 2.02
C PHE A 167 -0.73 7.01 2.18
N ALA A 168 -1.07 8.07 1.44
CA ALA A 168 -2.43 8.59 1.33
C ALA A 168 -2.77 8.77 -0.17
N PRO A 169 -3.29 7.72 -0.86
CA PRO A 169 -3.68 7.85 -2.25
C PRO A 169 -4.78 8.89 -2.42
N GLY A 170 -4.77 9.58 -3.56
CA GLY A 170 -5.70 10.66 -3.85
C GLY A 170 -5.21 12.05 -3.46
N ILE A 171 -4.18 12.17 -2.59
CA ILE A 171 -3.55 13.46 -2.35
C ILE A 171 -2.88 13.96 -3.65
N SER A 172 -3.14 15.22 -4.03
CA SER A 172 -2.68 15.72 -5.33
C SER A 172 -2.23 17.18 -5.30
N GLN A 173 -2.66 17.97 -4.32
CA GLN A 173 -2.27 19.37 -4.23
C GLN A 173 -0.85 19.51 -3.65
N PRO A 174 0.08 20.23 -4.31
CA PRO A 174 1.45 20.40 -3.80
C PRO A 174 1.53 20.91 -2.37
N ALA A 175 0.65 21.85 -1.99
CA ALA A 175 0.60 22.40 -0.64
C ALA A 175 0.20 21.36 0.41
N ASP A 176 -0.74 20.47 0.07
CA ASP A 176 -1.19 19.38 0.95
C ASP A 176 -0.11 18.31 1.09
N ILE A 177 0.57 17.96 -0.02
CA ILE A 177 1.71 17.02 -0.01
C ILE A 177 2.83 17.56 0.87
N ALA A 178 3.22 18.85 0.72
CA ALA A 178 4.24 19.47 1.55
C ALA A 178 3.85 19.50 3.03
N THR A 179 2.57 19.77 3.32
CA THR A 179 2.05 19.77 4.68
C THR A 179 2.11 18.35 5.26
N LEU A 180 1.64 17.35 4.52
CA LEU A 180 1.64 15.97 4.98
C LEU A 180 3.08 15.47 5.23
N VAL A 181 4.03 15.72 4.31
CA VAL A 181 5.45 15.37 4.50
C VAL A 181 6.02 15.97 5.77
N ARG A 182 5.75 17.26 6.03
CA ARG A 182 6.24 17.96 7.22
C ARG A 182 5.66 17.40 8.51
N GLU A 183 4.33 17.19 8.55
CA GLU A 183 3.64 16.78 9.78
C GLU A 183 3.90 15.31 10.13
N VAL A 184 3.93 14.41 9.14
CA VAL A 184 4.17 12.99 9.41
C VAL A 184 5.64 12.67 9.72
N ASN A 185 6.57 13.50 9.25
CA ASN A 185 8.02 13.36 9.49
C ASN A 185 8.54 11.91 9.31
N ALA A 186 8.11 11.26 8.24
CA ALA A 186 8.48 9.89 7.84
C ALA A 186 8.44 9.76 6.31
N PRO A 187 9.03 8.70 5.73
CA PRO A 187 8.95 8.48 4.29
C PRO A 187 7.51 8.45 3.79
N LEU A 188 7.16 9.35 2.86
CA LEU A 188 5.84 9.42 2.24
C LEU A 188 5.89 8.85 0.82
N ASN A 189 4.92 7.98 0.50
CA ASN A 189 4.59 7.54 -0.84
C ASN A 189 3.49 8.41 -1.43
N VAL A 190 3.61 8.79 -2.71
CA VAL A 190 2.56 9.50 -3.45
C VAL A 190 2.22 8.72 -4.71
N LEU A 191 0.93 8.47 -4.94
CA LEU A 191 0.45 7.85 -6.17
C LEU A 191 0.38 8.92 -7.28
N THR A 192 1.20 8.76 -8.33
CA THR A 192 1.21 9.66 -9.49
C THR A 192 0.11 9.27 -10.49
N ALA A 193 -1.15 9.33 -10.04
CA ALA A 193 -2.34 9.11 -10.85
C ALA A 193 -3.31 10.29 -10.73
N GLY A 194 -4.24 10.41 -11.66
CA GLY A 194 -5.18 11.53 -11.68
C GLY A 194 -4.46 12.89 -11.67
N PRO A 195 -4.90 13.87 -10.87
CA PRO A 195 -4.29 15.20 -10.84
C PRO A 195 -2.82 15.19 -10.39
N ALA A 196 -2.40 14.25 -9.52
CA ALA A 196 -1.01 14.13 -9.08
C ALA A 196 -0.06 13.70 -10.20
N ALA A 197 -0.56 13.10 -11.29
CA ALA A 197 0.24 12.74 -12.46
C ALA A 197 0.81 13.96 -13.22
N GLN A 198 0.32 15.16 -12.95
CA GLN A 198 0.84 16.39 -13.52
C GLN A 198 2.09 16.93 -12.81
N LEU A 199 2.39 16.40 -11.62
CA LEU A 199 3.60 16.76 -10.88
C LEU A 199 4.80 15.98 -11.45
N THR A 200 5.87 16.71 -11.74
CA THR A 200 7.12 16.11 -12.17
C THR A 200 7.84 15.41 -11.01
N LEU A 201 8.75 14.48 -11.32
CA LEU A 201 9.60 13.82 -10.32
C LEU A 201 10.41 14.84 -9.51
N ALA A 202 10.89 15.91 -10.17
CA ALA A 202 11.64 16.98 -9.51
C ALA A 202 10.77 17.71 -8.48
N GLN A 203 9.53 18.07 -8.83
CA GLN A 203 8.59 18.70 -7.91
C GLN A 203 8.26 17.81 -6.71
N LEU A 204 7.97 16.52 -6.96
CA LEU A 204 7.69 15.58 -5.87
C LEU A 204 8.88 15.40 -4.93
N ARG A 205 10.10 15.29 -5.47
CA ARG A 205 11.32 15.23 -4.68
C ARG A 205 11.51 16.50 -3.84
N ASP A 206 11.31 17.69 -4.44
CA ASP A 206 11.50 18.98 -3.78
C ASP A 206 10.44 19.22 -2.67
N LEU A 207 9.25 18.61 -2.81
CA LEU A 207 8.24 18.52 -1.75
C LEU A 207 8.62 17.53 -0.62
N GLY A 208 9.68 16.73 -0.77
CA GLY A 208 10.14 15.77 0.24
C GLY A 208 9.56 14.37 0.10
N VAL A 209 8.83 14.07 -0.99
CA VAL A 209 8.31 12.72 -1.28
C VAL A 209 9.48 11.74 -1.46
N ARG A 210 9.37 10.53 -0.87
CA ARG A 210 10.43 9.52 -0.88
C ARG A 210 10.14 8.33 -1.78
N ARG A 211 8.87 8.09 -2.08
CA ARG A 211 8.41 7.01 -2.97
C ARG A 211 7.25 7.50 -3.85
N ILE A 212 7.24 7.07 -5.08
CA ILE A 212 6.17 7.31 -6.06
C ILE A 212 5.86 6.02 -6.82
#